data_7743a191294bbc69db33c7245224eb46
#
_entry.id   7743a191294bbc69db33c7245224eb46
#
_cell.length_a   1.000
_cell.length_b   1.000
_cell.length_c   1.000
_cell.angle_alpha   90.00
_cell.angle_beta   90.00
_cell.angle_gamma   90.00
#
_symmetry.space_group_name_H-M   'P 1'
#
loop_
_entity.id
_entity.type
_entity.pdbx_description
1 polymer ?
#
loop_
_entity_poly.entity_id
_entity_poly.type
_entity_poly.pdbx_seq_one_letter_code
_entity_poly.pdbx_strand_id
1 'polypeptide(L)'
;MRLRQKDLDVMQIEEAEFNPVYIFVDELIALAELMGEKRYKTNILSKISSIITQGAKKRVFFGAILQRCDTRYLPGAIRDNLGIRIAMGHQTETAYNMIFPDFSNVKNYRTEKGTGLIYCEGFDTRPKELVVPFIKA
;
A
#
# COMPACT_ATOMS: atom_id res chain seq x y z
N MET A 1 16.51 0.77 -7.55
CA MET A 1 16.12 2.17 -7.72
C MET A 1 17.27 3.10 -8.14
N ARG A 2 18.44 3.06 -7.50
CA ARG A 2 19.65 3.82 -7.95
C ARG A 2 20.09 3.53 -9.39
N LEU A 3 20.04 2.26 -9.82
CA LEU A 3 20.40 1.86 -11.18
C LEU A 3 19.49 2.50 -12.23
N ARG A 4 18.17 2.47 -12.01
CA ARG A 4 17.21 3.09 -12.93
C ARG A 4 17.36 4.61 -13.03
N GLN A 5 17.64 5.30 -11.93
CA GLN A 5 17.90 6.74 -12.00
C GLN A 5 19.15 7.02 -12.82
N LYS A 6 20.21 6.25 -12.59
CA LYS A 6 21.48 6.38 -13.31
C LYS A 6 21.31 6.11 -14.81
N ASP A 7 20.49 5.12 -15.16
CA ASP A 7 20.20 4.79 -16.55
C ASP A 7 19.42 5.94 -17.23
N LEU A 8 18.45 6.55 -16.54
CA LEU A 8 17.72 7.72 -17.03
C LEU A 8 18.64 8.93 -17.23
N ASP A 9 19.53 9.19 -16.26
CA ASP A 9 20.47 10.31 -16.30
C ASP A 9 21.48 10.15 -17.48
N VAL A 10 21.93 8.92 -17.74
CA VAL A 10 22.85 8.61 -18.84
C VAL A 10 22.17 8.69 -20.21
N MET A 11 20.91 8.26 -20.30
CA MET A 11 20.17 8.21 -21.56
C MET A 11 19.49 9.53 -21.92
N GLN A 12 19.47 10.52 -21.01
CA GLN A 12 18.72 11.79 -21.17
C GLN A 12 17.26 11.59 -21.58
N ILE A 13 16.67 10.46 -21.16
CA ILE A 13 15.30 10.09 -21.46
C ILE A 13 14.45 10.39 -20.23
N GLU A 14 13.60 11.40 -20.31
CA GLU A 14 12.68 11.76 -19.21
C GLU A 14 11.66 10.65 -18.94
N GLU A 15 11.30 9.86 -19.93
CA GLU A 15 10.37 8.73 -19.86
C GLU A 15 10.94 7.49 -20.56
N ALA A 16 11.90 6.82 -19.95
CA ALA A 16 12.33 5.53 -20.44
C ALA A 16 11.19 4.49 -20.29
N GLU A 17 10.90 3.75 -21.34
CA GLU A 17 9.95 2.64 -21.35
C GLU A 17 10.52 1.43 -20.60
N PHE A 18 10.61 1.52 -19.27
CA PHE A 18 10.92 0.37 -18.45
C PHE A 18 9.67 -0.49 -18.24
N ASN A 19 9.84 -1.78 -18.23
CA ASN A 19 8.80 -2.68 -17.77
C ASN A 19 8.40 -2.34 -16.32
N PRO A 20 7.11 -2.32 -16.00
CA PRO A 20 6.66 -2.04 -14.64
C PRO A 20 7.19 -3.11 -13.68
N VAL A 21 7.61 -2.68 -12.51
CA VAL A 21 8.03 -3.55 -11.41
C VAL A 21 7.02 -3.43 -10.29
N TYR A 22 6.44 -4.56 -9.90
CA TYR A 22 5.51 -4.65 -8.77
C TYR A 22 6.20 -5.36 -7.62
N ILE A 23 6.19 -4.73 -6.46
CA ILE A 23 6.75 -5.27 -5.22
C ILE A 23 5.58 -5.51 -4.27
N PHE A 24 5.28 -6.77 -3.98
CA PHE A 24 4.25 -7.13 -3.01
C PHE A 24 4.90 -7.69 -1.75
N VAL A 25 4.47 -7.18 -0.60
CA VAL A 25 4.87 -7.68 0.71
C VAL A 25 3.63 -8.28 1.37
N ASP A 26 3.61 -9.60 1.46
CA ASP A 26 2.62 -10.33 2.23
C ASP A 26 3.03 -10.33 3.70
N GLU A 27 2.23 -9.68 4.56
CA GLU A 27 2.49 -9.45 5.97
C GLU A 27 3.70 -8.53 6.26
N LEU A 28 3.50 -7.25 6.04
CA LEU A 28 4.50 -6.20 6.33
C LEU A 28 4.95 -6.18 7.80
N ILE A 29 4.07 -6.58 8.73
CA ILE A 29 4.38 -6.63 10.17
C ILE A 29 5.44 -7.70 10.43
N ALA A 30 5.27 -8.90 9.89
CA ALA A 30 6.23 -9.99 10.05
C ALA A 30 7.60 -9.59 9.49
N LEU A 31 7.64 -8.93 8.33
CA LEU A 31 8.88 -8.41 7.75
C LEU A 31 9.55 -7.41 8.68
N ALA A 32 8.80 -6.52 9.31
CA ALA A 32 9.32 -5.51 10.23
C ALA A 32 9.82 -6.12 11.55
N GLU A 33 9.21 -7.21 12.02
CA GLU A 33 9.59 -7.92 13.25
C GLU A 33 10.83 -8.80 13.06
N LEU A 34 10.96 -9.49 11.94
CA LEU A 34 12.14 -10.29 11.60
C LEU A 34 13.45 -9.48 11.64
N MET A 35 13.36 -8.17 11.52
CA MET A 35 14.51 -7.30 11.50
C MET A 35 15.03 -6.86 12.86
N GLY A 36 14.38 -7.23 13.94
CA GLY A 36 14.81 -7.22 15.35
C GLY A 36 15.30 -5.88 15.90
N GLU A 37 16.14 -5.18 15.20
CA GLU A 37 16.72 -3.91 15.63
C GLU A 37 15.97 -2.69 15.09
N LYS A 38 15.71 -1.72 15.97
CA LYS A 38 15.04 -0.45 15.64
C LYS A 38 15.68 0.26 14.43
N ARG A 39 16.99 0.15 14.26
CA ARG A 39 17.76 0.74 13.17
C ARG A 39 17.41 0.14 11.80
N TYR A 40 17.26 -1.19 11.72
CA TYR A 40 16.89 -1.86 10.47
C TYR A 40 15.45 -1.57 10.09
N LYS A 41 14.55 -1.57 11.08
CA LYS A 41 13.13 -1.22 10.88
C LYS A 41 12.99 0.20 10.31
N THR A 42 13.69 1.19 10.88
CA THR A 42 13.65 2.58 10.39
C THR A 42 14.19 2.68 8.96
N ASN A 43 15.28 1.99 8.65
CA ASN A 43 15.89 2.02 7.32
C ASN A 43 14.95 1.42 6.25
N ILE A 44 14.26 0.33 6.54
CA ILE A 44 13.33 -0.31 5.60
C ILE A 44 12.07 0.53 5.39
N LEU A 45 11.48 1.05 6.45
CA LEU A 45 10.32 1.93 6.33
C LEU A 45 10.68 3.18 5.51
N SER A 46 11.88 3.73 5.67
CA SER A 46 12.38 4.84 4.84
C SER A 46 12.51 4.45 3.37
N LYS A 47 13.02 3.25 3.06
CA LYS A 47 13.11 2.75 1.67
C LYS A 47 11.75 2.49 1.07
N ILE A 48 10.82 1.91 1.81
CA ILE A 48 9.43 1.70 1.38
C ILE A 48 8.78 3.06 1.09
N SER A 49 8.93 4.03 1.98
CA SER A 49 8.45 5.40 1.77
C SER A 49 8.99 5.99 0.46
N SER A 50 10.29 5.86 0.21
CA SER A 50 10.92 6.33 -1.04
C SER A 50 10.37 5.63 -2.28
N ILE A 51 10.07 4.32 -2.19
CA ILE A 51 9.47 3.57 -3.30
C ILE A 51 8.05 4.09 -3.57
N ILE A 52 7.25 4.27 -2.54
CA ILE A 52 5.86 4.72 -2.67
C ILE A 52 5.79 6.14 -3.24
N THR A 53 6.62 7.08 -2.73
CA THR A 53 6.57 8.48 -3.14
C THR A 53 7.21 8.76 -4.50
N GLN A 54 8.20 7.99 -4.91
CA GLN A 54 8.98 8.24 -6.13
C GLN A 54 8.90 7.11 -7.16
N GLY A 55 8.41 5.95 -6.75
CA GLY A 55 8.43 4.76 -7.60
C GLY A 55 7.55 4.87 -8.84
N ALA A 56 6.39 5.49 -8.72
CA ALA A 56 5.43 5.63 -9.81
C ALA A 56 6.06 6.29 -11.05
N LYS A 57 6.84 7.34 -10.88
CA LYS A 57 7.60 8.01 -11.95
C LYS A 57 8.60 7.09 -12.65
N LYS A 58 8.97 5.98 -12.03
CA LYS A 58 9.93 4.99 -12.54
C LYS A 58 9.27 3.64 -12.80
N ARG A 59 7.93 3.63 -12.86
CA ARG A 59 7.11 2.43 -13.05
C ARG A 59 7.41 1.33 -12.00
N VAL A 60 7.71 1.73 -10.77
CA VAL A 60 7.89 0.83 -9.62
C VAL A 60 6.72 1.04 -8.67
N PHE A 61 5.93 0.00 -8.47
CA PHE A 61 4.73 0.01 -7.65
C PHE A 61 4.91 -0.88 -6.42
N PHE A 62 4.36 -0.44 -5.29
CA PHE A 62 4.45 -1.15 -4.03
C PHE A 62 3.06 -1.49 -3.51
N GLY A 63 2.85 -2.75 -3.12
CA GLY A 63 1.67 -3.23 -2.44
C GLY A 63 2.05 -3.91 -1.13
N ALA A 64 1.30 -3.63 -0.07
CA ALA A 64 1.45 -4.30 1.22
C ALA A 64 0.13 -4.90 1.68
N ILE A 65 0.21 -6.10 2.23
CA ILE A 65 -0.89 -6.77 2.91
C ILE A 65 -0.59 -6.74 4.41
N LEU A 66 -1.60 -6.48 5.21
CA LEU A 66 -1.49 -6.45 6.65
C LEU A 66 -2.73 -7.12 7.26
N GLN A 67 -2.52 -7.99 8.23
CA GLN A 67 -3.62 -8.56 9.02
C GLN A 67 -4.23 -7.54 9.98
N ARG A 68 -3.43 -6.56 10.42
CA ARG A 68 -3.89 -5.45 11.28
C ARG A 68 -3.31 -4.14 10.79
N CYS A 69 -4.16 -3.13 10.69
CA CYS A 69 -3.70 -1.77 10.46
C CYS A 69 -3.17 -1.19 11.78
N ASP A 70 -1.85 -1.04 11.87
CA ASP A 70 -1.18 -0.50 13.06
C ASP A 70 -0.16 0.57 12.64
N THR A 71 -0.29 1.75 13.24
CA THR A 71 0.58 2.90 12.93
C THR A 71 2.06 2.67 13.22
N ARG A 72 2.38 1.69 14.09
CA ARG A 72 3.77 1.30 14.37
C ARG A 72 4.47 0.67 13.17
N TYR A 73 3.71 0.05 12.27
CA TYR A 73 4.22 -0.67 11.10
C TYR A 73 3.90 0.03 9.80
N LEU A 74 2.82 0.83 9.78
CA LEU A 74 2.45 1.64 8.63
C LEU A 74 2.26 3.11 9.08
N PRO A 75 3.35 3.87 9.22
CA PRO A 75 3.29 5.30 9.55
C PRO A 75 2.41 6.07 8.59
N GLY A 76 1.76 7.14 9.08
CA GLY A 76 0.86 7.97 8.29
C GLY A 76 1.48 8.46 6.99
N ALA A 77 2.73 8.90 7.03
CA ALA A 77 3.46 9.37 5.84
C ALA A 77 3.60 8.30 4.73
N ILE A 78 3.60 7.00 5.05
CA ILE A 78 3.57 5.92 4.06
C ILE A 78 2.14 5.67 3.60
N ARG A 79 1.23 5.52 4.56
CA ARG A 79 -0.18 5.21 4.32
C ARG A 79 -0.86 6.26 3.43
N ASP A 80 -0.62 7.52 3.71
CA ASP A 80 -1.26 8.64 3.03
C ASP A 80 -0.79 8.81 1.56
N ASN A 81 0.29 8.13 1.18
CA ASN A 81 0.77 8.04 -0.20
C ASN A 81 0.36 6.75 -0.92
N LEU A 82 -0.47 5.91 -0.31
CA LEU A 82 -1.04 4.72 -0.97
C LEU A 82 -2.33 5.11 -1.69
N GLY A 83 -2.27 5.23 -3.01
CA GLY A 83 -3.41 5.64 -3.83
C GLY A 83 -4.55 4.61 -3.90
N ILE A 84 -4.28 3.32 -3.61
CA ILE A 84 -5.29 2.27 -3.51
C ILE A 84 -5.28 1.71 -2.10
N ARG A 85 -6.45 1.69 -1.46
CA ARG A 85 -6.63 1.18 -0.09
C ARG A 85 -7.79 0.19 -0.08
N ILE A 86 -7.57 -0.98 0.50
CA ILE A 86 -8.56 -2.06 0.55
C ILE A 86 -8.69 -2.56 1.99
N ALA A 87 -9.92 -2.64 2.47
CA ALA A 87 -10.27 -3.26 3.74
C ALA A 87 -11.15 -4.49 3.49
N MET A 88 -10.60 -5.69 3.67
CA MET A 88 -11.33 -6.93 3.49
C MET A 88 -12.09 -7.34 4.75
N GLY A 89 -13.27 -7.90 4.55
CA GLY A 89 -14.14 -8.37 5.64
C GLY A 89 -14.67 -7.24 6.51
N HIS A 90 -15.06 -7.62 7.74
CA HIS A 90 -15.50 -6.66 8.75
C HIS A 90 -14.31 -6.17 9.58
N GLN A 91 -14.15 -4.88 9.69
CA GLN A 91 -13.10 -4.24 10.45
C GLN A 91 -13.69 -3.43 11.62
N THR A 92 -12.86 -3.16 12.62
CA THR A 92 -13.23 -2.23 13.70
C THR A 92 -13.30 -0.79 13.16
N GLU A 93 -14.05 0.06 13.83
CA GLU A 93 -14.13 1.49 13.49
C GLU A 93 -12.72 2.15 13.48
N THR A 94 -11.90 1.81 14.46
CA THR A 94 -10.50 2.28 14.51
C THR A 94 -9.71 1.84 13.28
N ALA A 95 -9.87 0.60 12.81
CA ALA A 95 -9.20 0.12 11.63
C ALA A 95 -9.69 0.83 10.35
N TYR A 96 -11.01 1.04 10.21
CA TYR A 96 -11.53 1.83 9.09
C TYR A 96 -11.00 3.26 9.09
N ASN A 97 -10.95 3.94 10.22
CA ASN A 97 -10.39 5.28 10.34
C ASN A 97 -8.88 5.32 10.02
N MET A 98 -8.16 4.23 10.27
CA MET A 98 -6.75 4.11 9.87
C MET A 98 -6.59 3.86 8.37
N ILE A 99 -7.43 3.02 7.77
CA ILE A 99 -7.35 2.68 6.35
C ILE A 99 -7.88 3.82 5.48
N PHE A 100 -8.95 4.46 5.91
CA PHE A 100 -9.64 5.52 5.18
C PHE A 100 -9.71 6.81 6.01
N PRO A 101 -8.58 7.46 6.35
CA PRO A 101 -8.52 8.58 7.29
C PRO A 101 -9.31 9.81 6.83
N ASP A 102 -9.50 9.97 5.53
CA ASP A 102 -10.20 11.11 4.94
C ASP A 102 -11.73 10.96 4.99
N PHE A 103 -12.22 9.83 5.49
CA PHE A 103 -13.66 9.51 5.48
C PHE A 103 -14.15 9.14 6.87
N SER A 104 -15.19 9.82 7.31
CA SER A 104 -15.89 9.50 8.57
C SER A 104 -16.98 8.46 8.34
N ASN A 105 -17.30 7.69 9.39
CA ASN A 105 -18.39 6.71 9.40
C ASN A 105 -18.31 5.63 8.32
N VAL A 106 -17.10 5.25 7.93
CA VAL A 106 -16.90 4.14 6.99
C VAL A 106 -17.24 2.83 7.67
N LYS A 107 -18.16 2.06 7.06
CA LYS A 107 -18.58 0.74 7.57
C LYS A 107 -18.80 -0.21 6.40
N ASN A 108 -18.32 -1.43 6.52
CA ASN A 108 -18.73 -2.52 5.65
C ASN A 108 -19.92 -3.24 6.31
N TYR A 109 -21.05 -3.22 5.65
CA TYR A 109 -22.27 -3.89 6.12
C TYR A 109 -22.38 -5.34 5.66
N ARG A 110 -21.53 -5.76 4.74
CA ARG A 110 -21.49 -7.13 4.25
C ARG A 110 -20.61 -8.00 5.14
N THR A 111 -21.10 -9.21 5.44
CA THR A 111 -20.41 -10.18 6.29
C THR A 111 -19.92 -11.40 5.50
N GLU A 112 -20.25 -11.51 4.22
CA GLU A 112 -19.87 -12.63 3.37
C GLU A 112 -18.37 -12.62 3.10
N LYS A 113 -17.78 -13.81 2.99
CA LYS A 113 -16.38 -13.97 2.59
C LYS A 113 -16.14 -13.35 1.21
N GLY A 114 -15.00 -12.72 1.04
CA GLY A 114 -14.63 -12.07 -0.21
C GLY A 114 -15.23 -10.68 -0.38
N THR A 115 -15.96 -10.14 0.59
CA THR A 115 -16.44 -8.76 0.56
C THR A 115 -15.53 -7.82 1.33
N GLY A 116 -15.55 -6.55 0.98
CA GLY A 116 -14.73 -5.52 1.61
C GLY A 116 -15.09 -4.14 1.10
N LEU A 117 -14.20 -3.19 1.37
CA LEU A 117 -14.26 -1.84 0.86
C LEU A 117 -12.98 -1.52 0.10
N ILE A 118 -13.09 -0.78 -0.98
CA ILE A 118 -11.98 -0.26 -1.77
C ILE A 118 -12.12 1.25 -1.97
N TYR A 119 -11.01 1.94 -1.92
CA TYR A 119 -10.89 3.34 -2.31
C TYR A 119 -9.70 3.50 -3.26
N CYS A 120 -9.93 4.15 -4.39
CA CYS A 120 -8.91 4.51 -5.37
C CYS A 120 -8.85 6.04 -5.47
N GLU A 121 -7.74 6.62 -5.02
CA GLU A 121 -7.51 8.05 -5.08
C GLU A 121 -7.55 8.56 -6.53
N GLY A 122 -8.19 9.70 -6.74
CA GLY A 122 -8.39 10.28 -8.08
C GLY A 122 -9.52 9.68 -8.91
N PHE A 123 -10.07 8.53 -8.51
CA PHE A 123 -11.19 7.87 -9.19
C PHE A 123 -12.45 7.81 -8.32
N ASP A 124 -12.29 7.68 -7.01
CA ASP A 124 -13.39 7.50 -6.09
C ASP A 124 -13.60 8.75 -5.23
N THR A 125 -14.87 9.08 -4.96
CA THR A 125 -15.23 10.15 -4.01
C THR A 125 -15.37 9.65 -2.58
N ARG A 126 -15.51 8.33 -2.40
CA ARG A 126 -15.57 7.64 -1.10
C ARG A 126 -15.29 6.15 -1.26
N PRO A 127 -14.97 5.43 -0.18
CA PRO A 127 -14.85 3.97 -0.21
C PRO A 127 -16.12 3.30 -0.75
N LYS A 128 -15.94 2.34 -1.64
CA LYS A 128 -16.99 1.56 -2.31
C LYS A 128 -16.95 0.10 -1.90
N GLU A 129 -18.06 -0.59 -2.02
CA GLU A 129 -18.10 -2.04 -1.82
C GLU A 129 -17.22 -2.76 -2.84
N LEU A 130 -16.46 -3.73 -2.33
CA LEU A 130 -15.64 -4.64 -3.11
C LEU A 130 -16.17 -6.06 -2.92
N VAL A 131 -16.33 -6.78 -4.02
CA VAL A 131 -16.60 -8.21 -4.00
C VAL A 131 -15.50 -8.92 -4.80
N VAL A 132 -14.75 -9.78 -4.13
CA VAL A 132 -13.69 -10.56 -4.76
C VAL A 132 -14.26 -11.92 -5.17
N PRO A 133 -14.13 -12.33 -6.44
CA PRO A 133 -14.64 -13.62 -6.89
C PRO A 133 -13.88 -14.76 -6.22
N PHE A 134 -14.61 -15.84 -5.88
CA PHE A 134 -13.99 -17.05 -5.38
C PHE A 134 -13.39 -17.85 -6.54
N ILE A 135 -12.07 -18.03 -6.51
CA ILE A 135 -11.37 -18.87 -7.47
C ILE A 135 -11.27 -20.27 -6.86
N LYS A 136 -11.92 -21.25 -7.47
CA LYS A 136 -11.67 -22.66 -7.13
C LYS A 136 -10.31 -23.06 -7.71
N ALA A 137 -9.41 -23.48 -6.86
CA ALA A 137 -8.16 -24.10 -7.26
C ALA A 137 -8.43 -25.51 -7.80
#